data_99ffdf1178a84f556bb8d17424e39df0
#
_entry.id   99ffdf1178a84f556bb8d17424e39df0
#
_cell.length_a   1.000
_cell.length_b   1.000
_cell.length_c   1.000
_cell.angle_alpha   90.00
_cell.angle_beta   90.00
_cell.angle_gamma   90.00
#
_symmetry.space_group_name_H-M   'P 1'
#
loop_
_entity.id
_entity.type
_entity.pdbx_description
1 polymer ?
#
loop_
_entity_poly.entity_id
_entity_poly.type
_entity_poly.pdbx_seq_one_letter_code
_entity_poly.pdbx_strand_id
1 'polypeptide(L)'
;MQQKSVKKHLKSQGQEHTLFSSTTVHWFFPFFVGTNRKRVLIRFLEVWPTISCNLRCEYCGAFSPLMKGTVPTDEMIYWLETWSKKIVPLNFAFSGGEPLLHPKLEAILDVSRRCWSRTRLELLTNGLLLSKIRTEVLESILRNNVQVLVTKHFDNPEYNEKFFAGVEMLKQYGIIYSIRRSDQFWFKYYQLNHENRPVPFKSNSCKAWKQCFAKIGVIQDNELYYCGLLGHMIKARQAGVLGAEWDITLSHRPLTPDCTREELVQYLYQGVLKECCVCAEKYEYIVPQKLYKHVENKHYSYFG
;
A
#
# COMPACT_ATOMS: atom_id res chain seq x y z
N MET A 1 0.66 -3.12 -31.08
CA MET A 1 1.58 -2.00 -31.39
C MET A 1 1.86 -1.06 -30.21
N GLN A 2 0.94 -0.84 -29.28
CA GLN A 2 1.13 0.06 -28.12
C GLN A 2 2.18 -0.42 -27.10
N GLN A 3 2.34 -1.73 -26.87
CA GLN A 3 3.32 -2.23 -25.89
C GLN A 3 4.80 -2.02 -26.29
N LYS A 4 5.12 -1.93 -27.57
CA LYS A 4 6.49 -1.66 -28.04
C LYS A 4 6.89 -0.18 -27.90
N SER A 5 5.92 0.72 -27.98
CA SER A 5 6.12 2.18 -27.81
C SER A 5 6.47 2.53 -26.37
N VAL A 6 5.79 1.93 -25.38
CA VAL A 6 6.03 2.16 -23.96
C VAL A 6 7.46 1.76 -23.55
N LYS A 7 7.96 0.61 -24.03
CA LYS A 7 9.34 0.17 -23.72
C LYS A 7 10.42 1.07 -24.34
N LYS A 8 10.14 1.74 -25.44
CA LYS A 8 11.10 2.63 -26.12
C LYS A 8 11.19 4.00 -25.44
N HIS A 9 10.10 4.48 -24.85
CA HIS A 9 10.06 5.78 -24.15
C HIS A 9 10.81 5.75 -22.79
N LEU A 10 10.84 4.57 -22.14
CA LEU A 10 11.56 4.38 -20.88
C LEU A 10 13.09 4.39 -21.03
N LYS A 11 13.61 4.14 -22.25
CA LYS A 11 15.06 4.12 -22.52
C LYS A 11 15.67 5.48 -22.87
N SER A 12 14.87 6.49 -23.17
CA SER A 12 15.36 7.78 -23.68
C SER A 12 15.50 8.89 -22.63
N GLN A 13 15.04 8.68 -21.40
CA GLN A 13 15.26 9.62 -20.30
C GLN A 13 16.23 9.01 -19.29
N GLY A 14 17.52 9.32 -19.48
CA GLY A 14 18.64 8.83 -18.68
C GLY A 14 18.63 9.29 -17.21
N GLN A 15 17.62 8.88 -16.46
CA GLN A 15 17.62 8.84 -15.02
C GLN A 15 17.11 7.46 -14.59
N GLU A 16 18.07 6.51 -14.52
CA GLU A 16 17.92 5.27 -13.80
C GLU A 16 17.74 5.54 -12.30
N HIS A 17 16.58 6.03 -11.93
CA HIS A 17 16.12 5.84 -10.57
C HIS A 17 15.35 4.52 -10.55
N THR A 18 15.99 3.53 -9.97
CA THR A 18 15.56 2.14 -9.78
C THR A 18 14.10 2.05 -9.33
N LEU A 19 13.19 2.20 -10.27
CA LEU A 19 11.90 1.56 -10.23
C LEU A 19 12.18 0.07 -10.14
N PHE A 20 12.04 -0.55 -8.94
CA PHE A 20 12.02 -2.00 -8.79
C PHE A 20 12.67 -2.78 -9.94
N SER A 21 13.93 -2.52 -10.24
CA SER A 21 14.69 -3.32 -11.21
C SER A 21 15.30 -4.53 -10.50
N SER A 22 14.45 -5.38 -9.95
CA SER A 22 14.85 -6.75 -9.73
C SER A 22 13.67 -7.67 -10.00
N THR A 23 13.21 -7.60 -11.25
CA THR A 23 12.21 -8.54 -11.77
C THR A 23 12.65 -10.01 -11.66
N THR A 24 13.91 -10.28 -11.43
CA THR A 24 14.45 -11.65 -11.35
C THR A 24 14.49 -12.22 -9.93
N VAL A 25 14.57 -11.39 -8.89
CA VAL A 25 14.61 -11.88 -7.48
C VAL A 25 13.22 -11.98 -6.87
N HIS A 26 12.22 -11.27 -7.40
CA HIS A 26 10.84 -11.33 -6.92
C HIS A 26 10.15 -12.69 -7.10
N TRP A 27 10.65 -13.55 -7.97
CA TRP A 27 9.97 -14.78 -8.35
C TRP A 27 10.16 -15.95 -7.39
N PHE A 28 11.23 -15.97 -6.59
CA PHE A 28 11.56 -17.15 -5.80
C PHE A 28 11.39 -17.01 -4.29
N PHE A 29 11.53 -15.79 -3.71
CA PHE A 29 11.39 -15.59 -2.26
C PHE A 29 10.72 -14.25 -1.95
N PRO A 30 9.39 -14.18 -1.82
CA PRO A 30 8.71 -12.96 -1.37
C PRO A 30 9.10 -12.57 0.06
N PHE A 31 9.50 -13.56 0.86
CA PHE A 31 9.90 -13.37 2.25
C PHE A 31 11.26 -14.01 2.50
N PHE A 32 12.17 -13.23 3.09
CA PHE A 32 13.47 -13.74 3.50
C PHE A 32 13.41 -14.07 5.00
N VAL A 33 13.70 -15.33 5.36
CA VAL A 33 13.79 -15.75 6.75
C VAL A 33 15.24 -15.76 7.18
N GLY A 34 15.60 -14.81 8.03
CA GLY A 34 16.95 -14.75 8.59
C GLY A 34 17.13 -15.66 9.80
N THR A 35 18.39 -15.86 10.18
CA THR A 35 18.83 -16.79 11.24
C THR A 35 18.62 -16.28 12.68
N ASN A 36 17.99 -15.11 12.89
CA ASN A 36 17.67 -14.65 14.25
C ASN A 36 16.63 -15.60 14.88
N ARG A 37 17.04 -16.34 15.91
CA ARG A 37 16.22 -17.36 16.57
C ARG A 37 14.90 -16.87 17.14
N LYS A 38 14.77 -15.55 17.42
CA LYS A 38 13.59 -14.98 18.08
C LYS A 38 12.60 -14.30 17.14
N ARG A 39 13.05 -13.73 16.02
CA ARG A 39 12.21 -12.96 15.10
C ARG A 39 12.39 -13.41 13.65
N VAL A 40 11.33 -13.33 12.86
CA VAL A 40 11.36 -13.62 11.42
C VAL A 40 11.77 -12.36 10.67
N LEU A 41 12.83 -12.47 9.86
CA LEU A 41 13.24 -11.39 8.96
C LEU A 41 12.42 -11.48 7.68
N ILE A 42 11.73 -10.39 7.34
CA ILE A 42 10.93 -10.30 6.12
C ILE A 42 11.41 -9.14 5.27
N ARG A 43 11.18 -9.24 3.97
CA ARG A 43 11.64 -8.21 3.03
C ARG A 43 10.84 -6.92 3.16
N PHE A 44 9.52 -7.01 3.26
CA PHE A 44 8.63 -5.87 3.25
C PHE A 44 7.45 -6.07 4.18
N LEU A 45 7.10 -5.03 4.93
CA LEU A 45 5.92 -4.97 5.78
C LEU A 45 5.27 -3.60 5.61
N GLU A 46 3.96 -3.56 5.68
CA GLU A 46 3.18 -2.33 5.53
C GLU A 46 2.20 -2.16 6.68
N VAL A 47 1.86 -0.91 6.98
CA VAL A 47 0.67 -0.53 7.74
C VAL A 47 -0.07 0.57 7.03
N TRP A 48 -1.37 0.66 7.30
CA TRP A 48 -2.24 1.68 6.74
C TRP A 48 -2.86 2.50 7.88
N PRO A 49 -2.21 3.60 8.30
CA PRO A 49 -2.70 4.42 9.41
C PRO A 49 -4.08 5.02 9.17
N THR A 50 -4.41 5.25 7.89
CA THR A 50 -5.72 5.72 7.47
C THR A 50 -6.08 5.20 6.08
N ILE A 51 -7.36 4.91 5.85
CA ILE A 51 -7.90 4.63 4.53
C ILE A 51 -8.49 5.89 3.89
N SER A 52 -8.71 6.94 4.68
CA SER A 52 -9.13 8.25 4.17
C SER A 52 -8.09 8.83 3.22
N CYS A 53 -8.54 9.40 2.11
CA CYS A 53 -7.67 10.01 1.11
C CYS A 53 -8.29 11.32 0.61
N ASN A 54 -7.45 12.29 0.29
CA ASN A 54 -7.83 13.54 -0.36
C ASN A 54 -7.95 13.40 -1.90
N LEU A 55 -7.65 12.21 -2.44
CA LEU A 55 -7.89 11.84 -3.84
C LEU A 55 -9.02 10.81 -3.96
N ARG A 56 -9.58 10.71 -5.16
CA ARG A 56 -10.62 9.74 -5.54
C ARG A 56 -10.19 9.00 -6.80
N CYS A 57 -9.07 8.27 -6.73
CA CYS A 57 -8.53 7.57 -7.87
C CYS A 57 -9.46 6.43 -8.30
N GLU A 58 -9.74 6.35 -9.60
CA GLU A 58 -10.43 5.20 -10.18
C GLU A 58 -9.59 3.93 -10.01
N TYR A 59 -10.24 2.81 -9.77
CA TYR A 59 -9.58 1.50 -9.49
C TYR A 59 -8.59 1.53 -8.31
N CYS A 60 -8.83 2.35 -7.30
CA CYS A 60 -8.00 2.42 -6.10
C CYS A 60 -8.06 1.10 -5.32
N GLY A 61 -6.92 0.42 -5.16
CA GLY A 61 -6.83 -0.85 -4.43
C GLY A 61 -7.15 -0.74 -2.94
N ALA A 62 -7.05 0.47 -2.38
CA ALA A 62 -7.44 0.78 -1.01
C ALA A 62 -8.95 1.04 -0.84
N PHE A 63 -9.72 1.11 -1.92
CA PHE A 63 -11.12 1.53 -1.92
C PHE A 63 -11.37 2.88 -1.26
N SER A 64 -10.36 3.73 -1.11
CA SER A 64 -10.45 5.06 -0.45
C SER A 64 -11.53 5.99 -1.02
N PRO A 65 -11.92 5.94 -2.32
CA PRO A 65 -13.08 6.68 -2.81
C PRO A 65 -14.41 6.26 -2.19
N LEU A 66 -14.51 5.02 -1.69
CA LEU A 66 -15.72 4.39 -1.19
C LEU A 66 -15.72 4.22 0.32
N MET A 67 -14.54 4.25 0.94
CA MET A 67 -14.34 4.01 2.37
C MET A 67 -13.60 5.17 3.02
N LYS A 68 -13.85 5.37 4.30
CA LYS A 68 -13.09 6.31 5.14
C LYS A 68 -12.86 5.68 6.50
N GLY A 69 -11.82 6.12 7.16
CA GLY A 69 -11.46 5.69 8.51
C GLY A 69 -10.00 5.95 8.80
N THR A 70 -9.70 6.10 10.07
CA THR A 70 -8.34 6.32 10.58
C THR A 70 -8.16 5.46 11.80
N VAL A 71 -7.09 4.69 11.85
CA VAL A 71 -6.78 3.84 13.00
C VAL A 71 -6.47 4.75 14.20
N PRO A 72 -7.06 4.55 15.38
CA PRO A 72 -6.63 5.24 16.59
C PRO A 72 -5.13 5.08 16.82
N THR A 73 -4.48 6.15 17.23
CA THR A 73 -3.01 6.20 17.36
C THR A 73 -2.48 5.15 18.33
N ASP A 74 -3.13 4.97 19.45
CA ASP A 74 -2.80 4.00 20.49
C ASP A 74 -2.95 2.55 20.02
N GLU A 75 -4.00 2.25 19.24
CA GLU A 75 -4.16 0.95 18.60
C GLU A 75 -3.04 0.67 17.60
N MET A 76 -2.71 1.63 16.72
CA MET A 76 -1.62 1.48 15.77
C MET A 76 -0.28 1.24 16.49
N ILE A 77 -0.01 1.98 17.56
CA ILE A 77 1.17 1.79 18.40
C ILE A 77 1.20 0.38 18.97
N TYR A 78 0.08 -0.07 19.54
CA TYR A 78 -0.05 -1.41 20.08
C TYR A 78 0.24 -2.51 19.05
N TRP A 79 -0.28 -2.37 17.82
CA TRP A 79 0.00 -3.32 16.74
C TRP A 79 1.49 -3.39 16.40
N LEU A 80 2.14 -2.23 16.25
CA LEU A 80 3.55 -2.13 15.93
C LEU A 80 4.43 -2.75 17.03
N GLU A 81 4.19 -2.44 18.28
CA GLU A 81 4.92 -2.99 19.41
C GLU A 81 4.72 -4.50 19.55
N THR A 82 3.52 -4.99 19.27
CA THR A 82 3.19 -6.41 19.32
C THR A 82 3.93 -7.17 18.22
N TRP A 83 3.81 -6.75 16.99
CA TRP A 83 4.44 -7.43 15.85
C TRP A 83 5.96 -7.25 15.80
N SER A 84 6.49 -6.19 16.37
CA SER A 84 7.94 -5.99 16.45
C SER A 84 8.67 -7.06 17.27
N LYS A 85 7.97 -7.74 18.15
CA LYS A 85 8.51 -8.88 18.91
C LYS A 85 8.70 -10.13 18.07
N LYS A 86 8.01 -10.23 16.93
CA LYS A 86 7.97 -11.41 16.04
C LYS A 86 8.63 -11.19 14.69
N ILE A 87 8.54 -9.99 14.14
CA ILE A 87 8.97 -9.66 12.77
C ILE A 87 10.03 -8.55 12.79
N VAL A 88 10.99 -8.67 11.88
CA VAL A 88 11.92 -7.59 11.50
C VAL A 88 11.81 -7.36 10.01
N PRO A 89 11.16 -6.30 9.53
CA PRO A 89 11.15 -5.98 8.12
C PRO A 89 12.46 -5.30 7.69
N LEU A 90 12.95 -5.59 6.48
CA LEU A 90 14.02 -4.80 5.86
C LEU A 90 13.49 -3.43 5.43
N ASN A 91 12.27 -3.41 4.88
CA ASN A 91 11.55 -2.19 4.52
C ASN A 91 10.19 -2.19 5.21
N PHE A 92 9.85 -1.07 5.82
CA PHE A 92 8.56 -0.88 6.47
C PHE A 92 7.90 0.38 5.92
N ALA A 93 6.70 0.23 5.37
CA ALA A 93 5.99 1.30 4.70
C ALA A 93 4.72 1.74 5.43
N PHE A 94 4.51 3.05 5.43
CA PHE A 94 3.27 3.69 5.82
C PHE A 94 2.52 4.06 4.55
N SER A 95 1.42 3.38 4.29
CA SER A 95 0.61 3.50 3.06
C SER A 95 -0.86 3.70 3.43
N GLY A 96 -1.78 3.28 2.56
CA GLY A 96 -3.22 3.31 2.81
C GLY A 96 -3.97 4.22 1.86
N GLY A 97 -4.78 5.13 2.40
CA GLY A 97 -5.35 6.25 1.66
C GLY A 97 -4.28 7.33 1.44
N GLU A 98 -4.31 8.38 2.26
CA GLU A 98 -3.22 9.37 2.34
C GLU A 98 -2.72 9.46 3.79
N PRO A 99 -1.56 8.90 4.10
CA PRO A 99 -1.06 8.84 5.49
C PRO A 99 -0.92 10.22 6.16
N LEU A 100 -0.63 11.27 5.39
CA LEU A 100 -0.52 12.64 5.92
C LEU A 100 -1.83 13.20 6.48
N LEU A 101 -2.96 12.53 6.24
CA LEU A 101 -4.24 12.84 6.89
C LEU A 101 -4.35 12.29 8.32
N HIS A 102 -3.45 11.39 8.73
CA HIS A 102 -3.49 10.84 10.08
C HIS A 102 -3.13 11.92 11.12
N PRO A 103 -3.96 12.14 12.16
CA PRO A 103 -3.79 13.26 13.09
C PRO A 103 -2.51 13.20 13.93
N LYS A 104 -1.95 12.00 14.13
CA LYS A 104 -0.75 11.76 14.95
C LYS A 104 0.24 10.84 14.22
N LEU A 105 0.47 11.10 12.92
CA LEU A 105 1.40 10.30 12.11
C LEU A 105 2.81 10.31 12.70
N GLU A 106 3.25 11.44 13.27
CA GLU A 106 4.55 11.58 13.93
C GLU A 106 4.77 10.53 15.03
N ALA A 107 3.77 10.27 15.85
CA ALA A 107 3.87 9.27 16.93
C ALA A 107 4.04 7.85 16.36
N ILE A 108 3.36 7.54 15.24
CA ILE A 108 3.46 6.24 14.56
C ILE A 108 4.86 6.06 13.95
N LEU A 109 5.41 7.09 13.30
CA LEU A 109 6.77 7.07 12.74
C LEU A 109 7.81 6.85 13.85
N ASP A 110 7.68 7.55 14.98
CA ASP A 110 8.60 7.47 16.10
C ASP A 110 8.60 6.09 16.75
N VAL A 111 7.41 5.52 16.99
CA VAL A 111 7.27 4.15 17.50
C VAL A 111 7.88 3.15 16.55
N SER A 112 7.62 3.27 15.26
CA SER A 112 8.17 2.35 14.25
C SER A 112 9.69 2.35 14.26
N ARG A 113 10.34 3.51 14.41
CA ARG A 113 11.80 3.59 14.53
C ARG A 113 12.31 2.94 15.81
N ARG A 114 11.59 3.09 16.93
CA ARG A 114 11.95 2.39 18.18
C ARG A 114 11.81 0.87 18.04
N CYS A 115 10.74 0.39 17.41
CA CYS A 115 10.49 -1.03 17.18
C CYS A 115 11.54 -1.65 16.26
N TRP A 116 11.96 -0.92 15.22
CA TRP A 116 12.83 -1.41 14.15
C TRP A 116 13.93 -0.39 13.81
N SER A 117 14.92 -0.30 14.67
CA SER A 117 15.97 0.73 14.62
C SER A 117 16.80 0.74 13.32
N ARG A 118 16.91 -0.41 12.63
CA ARG A 118 17.72 -0.57 11.40
C ARG A 118 16.88 -0.76 10.14
N THR A 119 15.57 -0.80 10.26
CA THR A 119 14.64 -0.95 9.13
C THR A 119 14.60 0.34 8.31
N ARG A 120 14.55 0.20 6.99
CA ARG A 120 14.24 1.33 6.12
C ARG A 120 12.76 1.68 6.27
N LEU A 121 12.48 2.89 6.73
CA LEU A 121 11.12 3.42 6.86
C LEU A 121 10.77 4.21 5.59
N GLU A 122 9.59 3.95 5.03
CA GLU A 122 9.10 4.62 3.82
C GLU A 122 7.69 5.18 4.05
N LEU A 123 7.49 6.46 3.75
CA LEU A 123 6.17 7.11 3.75
C LEU A 123 5.70 7.22 2.29
N LEU A 124 4.59 6.55 1.96
CA LEU A 124 3.96 6.62 0.64
C LEU A 124 2.89 7.71 0.66
N THR A 125 3.02 8.72 -0.19
CA THR A 125 2.08 9.84 -0.25
C THR A 125 1.76 10.24 -1.68
N ASN A 126 0.58 10.82 -1.91
CA ASN A 126 0.23 11.44 -3.18
C ASN A 126 0.85 12.84 -3.38
N GLY A 127 1.55 13.35 -2.38
CA GLY A 127 2.34 14.57 -2.44
C GLY A 127 1.57 15.87 -2.24
N LEU A 128 0.24 15.89 -2.33
CA LEU A 128 -0.56 17.13 -2.32
C LEU A 128 -0.58 17.86 -0.97
N LEU A 129 -0.27 17.16 0.11
CA LEU A 129 -0.24 17.72 1.47
C LEU A 129 1.18 18.07 1.95
N LEU A 130 2.21 17.72 1.20
CA LEU A 130 3.60 17.92 1.61
C LEU A 130 3.95 19.39 1.83
N SER A 131 3.53 20.29 0.93
CA SER A 131 3.77 21.75 1.08
C SER A 131 3.08 22.38 2.30
N LYS A 132 2.16 21.66 2.93
CA LYS A 132 1.42 22.06 4.14
C LYS A 132 1.57 21.02 5.25
N ILE A 133 2.66 20.27 5.23
CA ILE A 133 2.91 19.22 6.23
C ILE A 133 3.01 19.85 7.62
N ARG A 134 2.47 19.18 8.63
CA ARG A 134 2.59 19.62 10.01
C ARG A 134 4.05 19.53 10.46
N THR A 135 4.49 20.52 11.24
CA THR A 135 5.87 20.61 11.72
C THR A 135 6.30 19.35 12.47
N GLU A 136 5.43 18.80 13.30
CA GLU A 136 5.71 17.59 14.10
C GLU A 136 5.97 16.37 13.21
N VAL A 137 5.22 16.24 12.09
CA VAL A 137 5.41 15.17 11.12
C VAL A 137 6.73 15.36 10.36
N LEU A 138 7.03 16.59 9.94
CA LEU A 138 8.28 16.91 9.24
C LEU A 138 9.50 16.59 10.11
N GLU A 139 9.49 17.03 11.36
CA GLU A 139 10.55 16.74 12.33
C GLU A 139 10.69 15.24 12.58
N SER A 140 9.58 14.51 12.67
CA SER A 140 9.61 13.06 12.83
C SER A 140 10.20 12.34 11.62
N ILE A 141 9.87 12.78 10.39
CA ILE A 141 10.48 12.27 9.15
C ILE A 141 12.00 12.44 9.20
N LEU A 142 12.47 13.63 9.57
CA LEU A 142 13.90 13.96 9.62
C LEU A 142 14.64 13.12 10.69
N ARG A 143 14.19 13.16 11.95
CA ARG A 143 14.88 12.45 13.06
C ARG A 143 14.86 10.92 12.90
N ASN A 144 13.85 10.37 12.22
CA ASN A 144 13.71 8.93 12.00
C ASN A 144 14.27 8.48 10.65
N ASN A 145 14.85 9.40 9.86
CA ASN A 145 15.37 9.12 8.51
C ASN A 145 14.34 8.35 7.67
N VAL A 146 13.10 8.86 7.61
CA VAL A 146 12.02 8.28 6.81
C VAL A 146 12.18 8.74 5.36
N GLN A 147 12.23 7.80 4.43
CA GLN A 147 12.23 8.10 3.01
C GLN A 147 10.81 8.34 2.52
N VAL A 148 10.63 9.26 1.57
CA VAL A 148 9.31 9.61 1.06
C VAL A 148 9.16 9.13 -0.38
N LEU A 149 8.21 8.23 -0.63
CA LEU A 149 7.81 7.83 -1.97
C LEU A 149 6.58 8.64 -2.38
N VAL A 150 6.81 9.61 -3.27
CA VAL A 150 5.75 10.51 -3.75
C VAL A 150 5.14 9.92 -5.03
N THR A 151 3.85 9.62 -5.01
CA THR A 151 3.15 9.07 -6.17
C THR A 151 2.38 10.17 -6.90
N LYS A 152 2.80 10.48 -8.13
CA LYS A 152 2.09 11.40 -9.02
C LYS A 152 0.93 10.66 -9.68
N HIS A 153 -0.31 11.02 -9.34
CA HIS A 153 -1.52 10.33 -9.81
C HIS A 153 -2.15 10.95 -11.06
N PHE A 154 -2.01 12.26 -11.25
CA PHE A 154 -2.62 13.01 -12.34
C PHE A 154 -1.61 13.94 -13.00
N ASP A 155 -1.95 14.39 -14.22
CA ASP A 155 -1.15 15.36 -14.98
C ASP A 155 -2.06 16.46 -15.50
N ASN A 156 -2.34 17.45 -14.65
CA ASN A 156 -3.03 18.67 -14.97
C ASN A 156 -2.42 19.85 -14.20
N PRO A 157 -2.58 21.10 -14.65
CA PRO A 157 -1.90 22.26 -14.08
C PRO A 157 -2.10 22.43 -12.56
N GLU A 158 -3.35 22.35 -12.08
CA GLU A 158 -3.68 22.54 -10.66
C GLU A 158 -3.07 21.46 -9.78
N TYR A 159 -3.12 20.20 -10.23
CA TYR A 159 -2.49 19.06 -9.53
C TYR A 159 -0.97 19.22 -9.51
N ASN A 160 -0.37 19.56 -10.66
CA ASN A 160 1.06 19.71 -10.82
C ASN A 160 1.63 20.80 -9.92
N GLU A 161 0.98 21.94 -9.82
CA GLU A 161 1.40 23.04 -8.93
C GLU A 161 1.54 22.55 -7.48
N LYS A 162 0.50 21.92 -6.92
CA LYS A 162 0.51 21.41 -5.55
C LYS A 162 1.53 20.29 -5.36
N PHE A 163 1.63 19.39 -6.34
CA PHE A 163 2.55 18.26 -6.32
C PHE A 163 4.01 18.73 -6.30
N PHE A 164 4.39 19.62 -7.20
CA PHE A 164 5.77 20.08 -7.28
C PHE A 164 6.14 21.02 -6.11
N ALA A 165 5.20 21.78 -5.57
CA ALA A 165 5.42 22.51 -4.31
C ALA A 165 5.77 21.56 -3.16
N GLY A 166 5.11 20.40 -3.08
CA GLY A 166 5.43 19.36 -2.10
C GLY A 166 6.80 18.73 -2.33
N VAL A 167 7.16 18.44 -3.58
CA VAL A 167 8.49 17.90 -3.92
C VAL A 167 9.59 18.90 -3.59
N GLU A 168 9.36 20.17 -3.87
CA GLU A 168 10.34 21.23 -3.56
C GLU A 168 10.58 21.37 -2.06
N MET A 169 9.54 21.24 -1.24
CA MET A 169 9.68 21.20 0.21
C MET A 169 10.59 20.04 0.66
N LEU A 170 10.42 18.82 0.09
CA LEU A 170 11.31 17.69 0.42
C LEU A 170 12.78 17.99 0.09
N LYS A 171 13.04 18.66 -1.03
CA LYS A 171 14.42 19.08 -1.40
C LYS A 171 14.99 20.10 -0.42
N GLN A 172 14.20 21.13 -0.06
CA GLN A 172 14.62 22.19 0.85
C GLN A 172 15.04 21.64 2.22
N TYR A 173 14.36 20.60 2.70
CA TYR A 173 14.68 19.96 3.97
C TYR A 173 15.65 18.77 3.84
N GLY A 174 16.20 18.51 2.66
CA GLY A 174 17.15 17.41 2.43
C GLY A 174 16.57 16.01 2.67
N ILE A 175 15.24 15.85 2.57
CA ILE A 175 14.58 14.57 2.77
C ILE A 175 14.82 13.67 1.56
N ILE A 176 15.24 12.42 1.79
CA ILE A 176 15.40 11.43 0.73
C ILE A 176 14.01 11.08 0.17
N TYR A 177 13.82 11.26 -1.12
CA TYR A 177 12.56 10.94 -1.78
C TYR A 177 12.76 10.30 -3.15
N SER A 178 11.69 9.65 -3.64
CA SER A 178 11.56 9.18 -5.01
C SER A 178 10.17 9.49 -5.54
N ILE A 179 10.02 9.58 -6.87
CA ILE A 179 8.74 9.87 -7.52
C ILE A 179 8.28 8.66 -8.32
N ARG A 180 7.07 8.19 -8.06
CA ARG A 180 6.37 7.19 -8.87
C ARG A 180 5.40 7.88 -9.81
N ARG A 181 5.48 7.58 -11.10
CA ARG A 181 4.67 8.17 -12.17
C ARG A 181 3.42 7.33 -12.45
N SER A 182 2.46 7.33 -11.53
CA SER A 182 1.16 6.65 -11.73
C SER A 182 0.22 7.42 -12.68
N ASP A 183 0.53 8.68 -12.97
CA ASP A 183 -0.12 9.49 -14.00
C ASP A 183 0.14 8.98 -15.43
N GLN A 184 1.18 8.17 -15.63
CA GLN A 184 1.51 7.57 -16.93
C GLN A 184 0.97 6.16 -17.09
N PHE A 185 0.93 5.39 -16.00
CA PHE A 185 0.29 4.08 -15.97
C PHE A 185 -0.20 3.74 -14.59
N TRP A 186 -1.45 3.40 -14.56
CA TRP A 186 -2.16 2.83 -13.44
C TRP A 186 -2.74 1.49 -13.88
N PHE A 187 -2.99 0.58 -13.00
CA PHE A 187 -3.63 -0.68 -13.36
C PHE A 187 -4.89 -0.88 -12.54
N LYS A 188 -5.82 -1.64 -13.14
CA LYS A 188 -7.09 -1.94 -12.49
C LYS A 188 -6.87 -3.00 -11.42
N TYR A 189 -7.25 -2.69 -10.19
CA TYR A 189 -7.30 -3.64 -9.09
C TYR A 189 -8.58 -4.47 -9.08
N TYR A 190 -9.61 -4.00 -9.77
CA TYR A 190 -10.92 -4.62 -9.92
C TYR A 190 -11.53 -4.18 -11.25
N GLN A 191 -12.67 -4.79 -11.61
CA GLN A 191 -13.48 -4.33 -12.73
C GLN A 191 -14.63 -3.46 -12.21
N LEU A 192 -15.32 -2.76 -13.11
CA LEU A 192 -16.56 -2.06 -12.81
C LEU A 192 -17.71 -2.74 -13.55
N ASN A 193 -18.81 -2.97 -12.86
CA ASN A 193 -20.06 -3.44 -13.50
C ASN A 193 -20.80 -2.27 -14.17
N HIS A 194 -21.96 -2.55 -14.76
CA HIS A 194 -22.79 -1.54 -15.45
C HIS A 194 -23.29 -0.42 -14.53
N GLU A 195 -23.31 -0.64 -13.20
CA GLU A 195 -23.64 0.36 -12.19
C GLU A 195 -22.39 1.10 -11.66
N ASN A 196 -21.23 0.93 -12.29
CA ASN A 196 -19.94 1.44 -11.85
C ASN A 196 -19.53 0.97 -10.43
N ARG A 197 -19.96 -0.21 -10.00
CA ARG A 197 -19.56 -0.82 -8.74
C ARG A 197 -18.34 -1.72 -8.93
N PRO A 198 -17.39 -1.76 -7.98
CA PRO A 198 -16.25 -2.68 -8.03
C PRO A 198 -16.71 -4.13 -8.02
N VAL A 199 -16.26 -4.90 -9.00
CA VAL A 199 -16.43 -6.35 -9.07
C VAL A 199 -15.08 -7.04 -9.27
N PRO A 200 -14.88 -8.27 -8.73
CA PRO A 200 -13.60 -8.95 -8.86
C PRO A 200 -13.37 -9.45 -10.29
N PHE A 201 -12.10 -9.65 -10.62
CA PHE A 201 -11.72 -10.48 -11.76
C PHE A 201 -12.05 -11.95 -11.42
N LYS A 202 -12.66 -12.68 -12.32
CA LYS A 202 -12.90 -14.11 -12.15
C LYS A 202 -11.73 -14.90 -12.77
N SER A 203 -10.58 -14.84 -12.12
CA SER A 203 -9.31 -15.31 -12.65
C SER A 203 -8.92 -16.71 -12.16
N ASN A 204 -7.96 -17.32 -12.86
CA ASN A 204 -7.25 -18.45 -12.31
C ASN A 204 -6.26 -17.98 -11.23
N SER A 205 -6.42 -18.47 -10.00
CA SER A 205 -5.61 -18.03 -8.84
C SER A 205 -4.10 -18.17 -9.05
N CYS A 206 -3.65 -19.26 -9.71
CA CYS A 206 -2.22 -19.49 -9.97
C CYS A 206 -1.67 -18.45 -10.95
N LYS A 207 -2.42 -18.13 -12.00
CA LYS A 207 -2.00 -17.13 -12.99
C LYS A 207 -2.00 -15.73 -12.37
N ALA A 208 -3.03 -15.36 -11.63
CA ALA A 208 -3.10 -14.09 -10.93
C ALA A 208 -1.97 -13.96 -9.90
N TRP A 209 -1.71 -15.00 -9.11
CA TRP A 209 -0.61 -15.00 -8.14
C TRP A 209 0.76 -14.83 -8.80
N LYS A 210 1.01 -15.49 -9.94
CA LYS A 210 2.28 -15.36 -10.68
C LYS A 210 2.55 -13.91 -11.09
N GLN A 211 1.53 -13.15 -11.46
CA GLN A 211 1.66 -11.75 -11.87
C GLN A 211 1.68 -10.78 -10.68
N CYS A 212 1.27 -11.22 -9.49
CA CYS A 212 1.06 -10.34 -8.35
C CYS A 212 2.36 -9.70 -7.85
N PHE A 213 2.38 -8.38 -7.74
CA PHE A 213 3.44 -7.60 -7.09
C PHE A 213 3.10 -7.28 -5.62
N ALA A 214 1.84 -7.43 -5.21
CA ALA A 214 1.36 -7.11 -3.85
C ALA A 214 1.54 -8.28 -2.86
N LYS A 215 2.58 -9.09 -3.04
CA LYS A 215 3.02 -10.13 -2.08
C LYS A 215 3.77 -9.45 -0.94
N ILE A 216 3.04 -8.64 -0.18
CA ILE A 216 3.58 -7.78 0.87
C ILE A 216 2.76 -8.05 2.12
N GLY A 217 3.43 -8.33 3.24
CA GLY A 217 2.76 -8.44 4.53
C GLY A 217 2.18 -7.10 4.95
N VAL A 218 0.93 -7.10 5.40
CA VAL A 218 0.28 -5.90 5.96
C VAL A 218 -0.28 -6.22 7.33
N ILE A 219 0.03 -5.35 8.30
CA ILE A 219 -0.62 -5.40 9.61
C ILE A 219 -1.86 -4.53 9.56
N GLN A 220 -3.01 -5.14 9.87
CA GLN A 220 -4.30 -4.48 9.96
C GLN A 220 -5.13 -5.12 11.07
N ASP A 221 -5.75 -4.33 11.94
CA ASP A 221 -6.52 -4.78 13.10
C ASP A 221 -5.71 -5.73 14.01
N ASN A 222 -4.44 -5.45 14.19
CA ASN A 222 -3.48 -6.30 14.89
C ASN A 222 -3.31 -7.70 14.30
N GLU A 223 -3.70 -7.92 13.07
CA GLU A 223 -3.55 -9.17 12.32
C GLU A 223 -2.58 -8.99 11.15
N LEU A 224 -1.87 -10.06 10.77
CA LEU A 224 -0.98 -10.05 9.62
C LEU A 224 -1.67 -10.68 8.42
N TYR A 225 -1.81 -9.93 7.36
CA TYR A 225 -2.28 -10.39 6.06
C TYR A 225 -1.09 -10.67 5.14
N TYR A 226 -1.16 -11.80 4.44
CA TYR A 226 -0.15 -12.19 3.42
C TYR A 226 -0.16 -11.27 2.20
N CYS A 227 -1.33 -10.73 1.86
CA CYS A 227 -1.55 -9.89 0.70
C CYS A 227 -1.99 -8.49 1.13
N GLY A 228 -1.28 -7.45 0.68
CA GLY A 228 -1.53 -6.06 1.05
C GLY A 228 -2.93 -5.53 0.72
N LEU A 229 -3.64 -6.15 -0.21
CA LEU A 229 -4.98 -5.72 -0.60
C LEU A 229 -6.10 -6.53 0.07
N LEU A 230 -5.80 -7.76 0.50
CA LEU A 230 -6.83 -8.70 0.92
C LEU A 230 -7.55 -8.24 2.18
N GLY A 231 -6.83 -7.71 3.16
CA GLY A 231 -7.42 -7.15 4.37
C GLY A 231 -8.45 -6.04 4.05
N HIS A 232 -8.13 -5.16 3.07
CA HIS A 232 -9.06 -4.10 2.66
C HIS A 232 -10.24 -4.62 1.87
N MET A 233 -10.06 -5.64 1.04
CA MET A 233 -11.17 -6.31 0.36
C MET A 233 -12.15 -6.93 1.36
N ILE A 234 -11.62 -7.59 2.39
CA ILE A 234 -12.42 -8.17 3.48
C ILE A 234 -13.22 -7.07 4.19
N LYS A 235 -12.56 -6.00 4.63
CA LYS A 235 -13.22 -4.88 5.31
C LYS A 235 -14.28 -4.21 4.43
N ALA A 236 -13.94 -3.94 3.17
CA ALA A 236 -14.88 -3.35 2.22
C ALA A 236 -16.09 -4.25 1.99
N ARG A 237 -15.91 -5.58 1.98
CA ARG A 237 -17.00 -6.53 1.86
C ARG A 237 -17.85 -6.57 3.14
N GLN A 238 -17.24 -6.62 4.30
CA GLN A 238 -17.93 -6.59 5.60
C GLN A 238 -18.74 -5.29 5.79
N ALA A 239 -18.21 -4.17 5.34
CA ALA A 239 -18.88 -2.86 5.37
C ALA A 239 -20.00 -2.71 4.31
N GLY A 240 -20.25 -3.72 3.48
CA GLY A 240 -21.26 -3.66 2.42
C GLY A 240 -20.89 -2.75 1.22
N VAL A 241 -19.63 -2.33 1.13
CA VAL A 241 -19.10 -1.57 -0.01
C VAL A 241 -18.94 -2.46 -1.24
N LEU A 242 -18.47 -3.68 -1.02
CA LEU A 242 -18.34 -4.72 -2.04
C LEU A 242 -19.50 -5.70 -1.97
N GLY A 243 -19.98 -6.18 -3.11
CA GLY A 243 -21.08 -7.11 -3.23
C GLY A 243 -20.71 -8.56 -2.88
N ALA A 244 -21.68 -9.47 -2.97
CA ALA A 244 -21.51 -10.89 -2.65
C ALA A 244 -20.49 -11.61 -3.55
N GLU A 245 -20.21 -11.09 -4.73
CA GLU A 245 -19.19 -11.60 -5.64
C GLU A 245 -17.77 -11.58 -5.06
N TRP A 246 -17.57 -10.87 -3.93
CA TRP A 246 -16.33 -10.82 -3.16
C TRP A 246 -16.29 -11.77 -1.96
N ASP A 247 -17.34 -12.58 -1.72
CA ASP A 247 -17.49 -13.42 -0.52
C ASP A 247 -16.33 -14.41 -0.33
N ILE A 248 -15.66 -14.80 -1.40
CA ILE A 248 -14.47 -15.66 -1.32
C ILE A 248 -13.39 -15.04 -0.42
N THR A 249 -13.28 -13.70 -0.36
CA THR A 249 -12.29 -13.02 0.47
C THR A 249 -12.54 -13.22 1.97
N LEU A 250 -13.80 -13.41 2.38
CA LEU A 250 -14.19 -13.64 3.77
C LEU A 250 -13.72 -15.01 4.31
N SER A 251 -13.30 -15.91 3.43
CA SER A 251 -12.78 -17.21 3.81
C SER A 251 -11.31 -17.18 4.25
N HIS A 252 -10.62 -16.09 4.00
CA HIS A 252 -9.22 -15.92 4.42
C HIS A 252 -9.11 -15.87 5.94
N ARG A 253 -8.00 -16.42 6.44
CA ARG A 253 -7.65 -16.36 7.86
C ARG A 253 -6.32 -15.63 7.98
N PRO A 254 -6.31 -14.39 8.46
CA PRO A 254 -5.08 -13.69 8.79
C PRO A 254 -4.38 -14.37 9.98
N LEU A 255 -3.11 -14.06 10.15
CA LEU A 255 -2.35 -14.58 11.26
C LEU A 255 -2.43 -13.60 12.45
N THR A 256 -2.73 -14.15 13.62
CA THR A 256 -2.83 -13.37 14.87
C THR A 256 -1.50 -13.30 15.60
N PRO A 257 -1.28 -12.32 16.50
CA PRO A 257 0.01 -12.12 17.16
C PRO A 257 0.41 -13.22 18.16
N ASP A 258 -0.49 -14.08 18.56
CA ASP A 258 -0.20 -15.25 19.43
C ASP A 258 0.43 -16.41 18.69
N CYS A 259 0.52 -16.33 17.35
CA CYS A 259 1.13 -17.36 16.51
C CYS A 259 2.54 -17.72 16.98
N THR A 260 2.91 -18.99 16.77
CA THR A 260 4.29 -19.44 16.90
C THR A 260 5.16 -18.90 15.75
N ARG A 261 6.49 -19.02 15.91
CA ARG A 261 7.42 -18.65 14.84
C ARG A 261 7.24 -19.54 13.61
N GLU A 262 6.98 -20.81 13.83
CA GLU A 262 6.77 -21.84 12.79
C GLU A 262 5.51 -21.55 11.98
N GLU A 263 4.40 -21.21 12.63
CA GLU A 263 3.16 -20.78 11.98
C GLU A 263 3.37 -19.51 11.17
N LEU A 264 4.11 -18.53 11.70
CA LEU A 264 4.44 -17.31 10.98
C LEU A 264 5.23 -17.60 9.70
N VAL A 265 6.26 -18.46 9.79
CA VAL A 265 7.04 -18.86 8.62
C VAL A 265 6.17 -19.61 7.62
N GLN A 266 5.37 -20.56 8.05
CA GLN A 266 4.45 -21.32 7.18
C GLN A 266 3.46 -20.40 6.49
N TYR A 267 2.89 -19.44 7.22
CA TYR A 267 1.95 -18.45 6.67
C TYR A 267 2.60 -17.59 5.58
N LEU A 268 3.83 -17.13 5.81
CA LEU A 268 4.56 -16.30 4.86
C LEU A 268 4.97 -17.05 3.59
N TYR A 269 5.05 -18.39 3.64
CA TYR A 269 5.42 -19.26 2.51
C TYR A 269 4.24 -20.02 1.90
N GLN A 270 3.00 -19.72 2.29
CA GLN A 270 1.81 -20.49 1.84
C GLN A 270 1.56 -20.47 0.33
N GLY A 271 2.18 -19.55 -0.42
CA GLY A 271 2.11 -19.54 -1.88
C GLY A 271 0.80 -18.98 -2.42
N VAL A 272 0.18 -19.70 -3.34
CA VAL A 272 -1.06 -19.28 -4.00
C VAL A 272 -2.24 -19.38 -3.04
N LEU A 273 -2.95 -18.26 -2.86
CA LEU A 273 -4.22 -18.23 -2.14
C LEU A 273 -5.38 -18.50 -3.10
N LYS A 274 -6.46 -19.13 -2.61
CA LYS A 274 -7.70 -19.27 -3.39
C LYS A 274 -8.30 -17.91 -3.74
N GLU A 275 -8.16 -16.94 -2.84
CA GLU A 275 -8.60 -15.55 -2.98
C GLU A 275 -7.87 -14.79 -4.10
N CYS A 276 -6.73 -15.30 -4.60
CA CYS A 276 -6.05 -14.69 -5.75
C CYS A 276 -6.93 -14.64 -7.01
N CYS A 277 -8.01 -15.42 -7.09
CA CYS A 277 -8.95 -15.37 -8.21
C CYS A 277 -9.68 -14.03 -8.35
N VAL A 278 -9.72 -13.18 -7.31
CA VAL A 278 -10.33 -11.83 -7.39
C VAL A 278 -9.44 -10.82 -8.12
N CYS A 279 -8.16 -11.14 -8.35
CA CYS A 279 -7.18 -10.28 -8.99
C CYS A 279 -7.01 -10.61 -10.48
N ALA A 280 -6.48 -9.68 -11.27
CA ALA A 280 -6.24 -9.87 -12.70
C ALA A 280 -5.13 -10.91 -12.99
N GLU A 281 -5.31 -11.73 -14.02
CA GLU A 281 -4.24 -12.62 -14.56
C GLU A 281 -3.19 -11.84 -15.35
N LYS A 282 -3.57 -10.70 -15.90
CA LYS A 282 -2.71 -9.74 -16.58
C LYS A 282 -3.13 -8.34 -16.17
N TYR A 283 -2.16 -7.48 -15.87
CA TYR A 283 -2.48 -6.09 -15.55
C TYR A 283 -3.06 -5.37 -16.75
N GLU A 284 -4.26 -4.84 -16.57
CA GLU A 284 -4.88 -3.89 -17.48
C GLU A 284 -4.43 -2.49 -17.07
N TYR A 285 -3.54 -1.90 -17.88
CA TYR A 285 -3.05 -0.56 -17.64
C TYR A 285 -4.01 0.49 -18.18
N ILE A 286 -4.21 1.53 -17.39
CA ILE A 286 -4.95 2.73 -17.76
C ILE A 286 -4.09 3.95 -17.52
N VAL A 287 -4.36 5.03 -18.25
CA VAL A 287 -3.87 6.37 -17.90
C VAL A 287 -4.96 7.04 -17.06
N PRO A 288 -4.71 7.39 -15.80
CA PRO A 288 -5.71 8.02 -14.96
C PRO A 288 -6.12 9.38 -15.54
N GLN A 289 -7.29 9.45 -16.15
CA GLN A 289 -7.82 10.71 -16.73
C GLN A 289 -8.92 11.31 -15.86
N LYS A 290 -9.50 10.53 -14.96
CA LYS A 290 -10.71 10.91 -14.23
C LYS A 290 -10.60 10.51 -12.75
N LEU A 291 -11.11 11.39 -11.91
CA LEU A 291 -11.48 11.04 -10.55
C LEU A 291 -12.67 10.07 -10.59
N TYR A 292 -12.66 9.09 -9.71
CA TYR A 292 -13.77 8.15 -9.58
C TYR A 292 -15.08 8.92 -9.37
N LYS A 293 -15.95 8.87 -10.37
CA LYS A 293 -17.27 9.46 -10.32
C LYS A 293 -18.25 8.42 -9.82
N HIS A 294 -18.35 8.22 -8.54
CA HIS A 294 -19.47 7.43 -8.03
C HIS A 294 -20.37 8.23 -7.11
N VAL A 295 -21.56 7.86 -7.32
CA VAL A 295 -22.83 8.11 -6.69
C VAL A 295 -22.76 7.81 -5.20
N GLU A 296 -23.43 8.71 -4.45
CA GLU A 296 -23.76 8.61 -3.03
C GLU A 296 -22.58 8.36 -2.08
N ASN A 297 -22.23 9.40 -1.35
CA ASN A 297 -21.34 9.40 -0.19
C ASN A 297 -21.94 8.58 0.97
N LYS A 298 -22.06 7.27 0.82
CA LYS A 298 -22.22 6.40 1.95
C LYS A 298 -20.88 6.32 2.66
N HIS A 299 -20.75 7.09 3.73
CA HIS A 299 -19.60 7.01 4.61
C HIS A 299 -19.70 5.70 5.38
N TYR A 300 -18.96 4.71 4.96
CA TYR A 300 -18.76 3.52 5.74
C TYR A 300 -17.61 3.78 6.71
N SER A 301 -17.89 3.65 8.02
CA SER A 301 -16.82 3.67 9.00
C SER A 301 -15.94 2.45 8.80
N TYR A 302 -14.63 2.64 8.75
CA TYR A 302 -13.67 1.53 8.71
C TYR A 302 -13.63 0.80 10.06
N PHE A 303 -14.00 1.52 11.12
CA PHE A 303 -14.19 1.05 12.48
C PHE A 303 -15.67 1.34 12.83
N GLY A 304 -16.49 0.30 12.80
CA GLY A 304 -17.88 0.36 13.21
C GLY A 304 -17.98 0.27 14.73
#